data_a5b7f2dad2e2f860154f9fa4f8a09f4a
#
_entry.id   a5b7f2dad2e2f860154f9fa4f8a09f4a
#
_cell.length_a   1.000
_cell.length_b   1.000
_cell.length_c   1.000
_cell.angle_alpha   90.00
_cell.angle_beta   90.00
_cell.angle_gamma   90.00
#
_symmetry.space_group_name_H-M   'P 1'
#
loop_
_entity.id
_entity.type
_entity.pdbx_description
1 polymer ?
#
loop_
_entity_poly.entity_id
_entity_poly.type
_entity_poly.pdbx_seq_one_letter_code
_entity_poly.pdbx_strand_id
1 'polypeptide(L)'
;AIIKNAGQHRVSILMNGMYSIDSINEIKKSWGDILPQEEMFIFSAAGPTALRDCENHPRSVAATLARELAIGSINPGVVFIINFYEGFDDSYTVSIPQTTVPWKTVCVCHDLIPLLNKERYLGEPNFRQYYYDKLAQYERADAIFAISRSSMQEVIDYTSIPAEKIINISSG
;
A
#
# COMPACT_ATOMS: atom_id res chain seq x y z
N ALA A 1 -5.25 11.62 11.40
CA ALA A 1 -4.75 12.93 10.97
C ALA A 1 -5.32 13.33 9.60
N ILE A 2 -5.14 12.55 8.51
CA ILE A 2 -5.56 12.92 7.14
C ILE A 2 -7.04 13.31 7.07
N ILE A 3 -7.96 12.46 7.52
CA ILE A 3 -9.41 12.73 7.47
C ILE A 3 -9.78 14.00 8.23
N LYS A 4 -9.22 14.20 9.43
CA LYS A 4 -9.49 15.38 10.27
C LYS A 4 -8.95 16.69 9.67
N ASN A 5 -8.02 16.61 8.74
CA ASN A 5 -7.37 17.76 8.10
C ASN A 5 -7.61 17.81 6.58
N ALA A 6 -8.61 17.09 6.10
CA ALA A 6 -8.91 16.98 4.67
C ALA A 6 -9.35 18.30 4.03
N GLY A 7 -9.82 19.29 4.83
CA GLY A 7 -10.31 20.56 4.31
C GLY A 7 -11.51 20.34 3.36
N GLN A 8 -11.36 20.76 2.12
CA GLN A 8 -12.39 20.57 1.07
C GLN A 8 -12.24 19.24 0.29
N HIS A 9 -11.23 18.43 0.61
CA HIS A 9 -11.01 17.16 -0.09
C HIS A 9 -11.93 16.08 0.45
N ARG A 10 -12.54 15.33 -0.46
CA ARG A 10 -13.24 14.10 -0.14
C ARG A 10 -12.21 13.02 0.17
N VAL A 11 -12.37 12.33 1.28
CA VAL A 11 -11.52 11.21 1.69
C VAL A 11 -12.37 9.95 1.75
N SER A 12 -11.88 8.88 1.12
CA SER A 12 -12.51 7.55 1.16
C SER A 12 -11.50 6.53 1.65
N ILE A 13 -11.96 5.43 2.22
CA ILE A 13 -11.13 4.26 2.50
C ILE A 13 -11.57 3.10 1.65
N LEU A 14 -10.61 2.32 1.16
CA LEU A 14 -10.83 1.06 0.46
C LEU A 14 -10.26 -0.09 1.30
N MET A 15 -11.15 -0.96 1.75
CA MET A 15 -10.82 -2.11 2.58
C MET A 15 -10.74 -3.38 1.75
N ASN A 16 -9.89 -4.31 2.19
CA ASN A 16 -9.81 -5.65 1.62
C ASN A 16 -10.97 -6.52 2.16
N GLY A 17 -11.85 -6.99 1.28
CA GLY A 17 -12.98 -7.84 1.63
C GLY A 17 -12.61 -9.27 2.01
N MET A 18 -11.33 -9.64 1.99
CA MET A 18 -10.83 -10.90 2.54
C MET A 18 -10.63 -10.86 4.08
N TYR A 19 -10.71 -9.68 4.70
CA TYR A 19 -10.80 -9.60 6.16
C TYR A 19 -12.10 -10.22 6.68
N SER A 20 -12.08 -10.69 7.92
CA SER A 20 -13.30 -11.18 8.57
C SER A 20 -14.36 -10.08 8.61
N ILE A 21 -15.63 -10.48 8.55
CA ILE A 21 -16.75 -9.53 8.65
C ILE A 21 -16.69 -8.74 9.97
N ASP A 22 -16.21 -9.37 11.04
CA ASP A 22 -16.05 -8.73 12.35
C ASP A 22 -14.97 -7.63 12.29
N SER A 23 -13.82 -7.90 11.65
CA SER A 23 -12.77 -6.89 11.46
C SER A 23 -13.26 -5.70 10.62
N ILE A 24 -14.01 -5.97 9.55
CA ILE A 24 -14.60 -4.92 8.71
C ILE A 24 -15.60 -4.07 9.51
N ASN A 25 -16.46 -4.72 10.29
CA ASN A 25 -17.43 -4.03 11.13
C ASN A 25 -16.78 -3.21 12.24
N GLU A 26 -15.70 -3.71 12.83
CA GLU A 26 -14.92 -2.98 13.83
C GLU A 26 -14.26 -1.73 13.24
N ILE A 27 -13.67 -1.83 12.04
CA ILE A 27 -13.14 -0.68 11.31
C ILE A 27 -14.24 0.35 11.04
N LYS A 28 -15.39 -0.09 10.50
CA LYS A 28 -16.54 0.79 10.22
C LYS A 28 -17.03 1.50 11.49
N LYS A 29 -17.11 0.79 12.60
CA LYS A 29 -17.50 1.34 13.89
C LYS A 29 -16.49 2.36 14.41
N SER A 30 -15.19 2.02 14.34
CA SER A 30 -14.11 2.87 14.86
C SER A 30 -13.95 4.18 14.08
N TRP A 31 -14.33 4.17 12.80
CA TRP A 31 -14.16 5.32 11.91
C TRP A 31 -15.46 6.05 11.59
N GLY A 32 -16.61 5.49 12.00
CA GLY A 32 -17.94 6.05 11.70
C GLY A 32 -18.20 7.46 12.17
N ASP A 33 -17.52 7.89 13.25
CA ASP A 33 -17.62 9.26 13.78
C ASP A 33 -16.83 10.29 12.95
N ILE A 34 -15.90 9.85 12.11
CA ILE A 34 -14.99 10.76 11.37
C ILE A 34 -15.03 10.57 9.86
N LEU A 35 -15.67 9.49 9.38
CA LEU A 35 -15.82 9.20 7.96
C LEU A 35 -17.21 8.61 7.71
N PRO A 36 -18.03 9.20 6.81
CA PRO A 36 -19.32 8.68 6.42
C PRO A 36 -19.23 7.25 5.86
N GLN A 37 -20.26 6.44 6.08
CA GLN A 37 -20.24 5.04 5.64
C GLN A 37 -20.19 4.90 4.10
N GLU A 38 -20.76 5.84 3.37
CA GLU A 38 -20.68 5.93 1.91
C GLU A 38 -19.27 6.15 1.37
N GLU A 39 -18.32 6.56 2.24
CA GLU A 39 -16.91 6.71 1.91
C GLU A 39 -16.06 5.48 2.32
N MET A 40 -16.71 4.42 2.78
CA MET A 40 -16.07 3.17 3.21
C MET A 40 -16.34 2.07 2.19
N PHE A 41 -15.44 1.90 1.23
CA PHE A 41 -15.54 0.93 0.16
C PHE A 41 -14.87 -0.40 0.53
N ILE A 42 -15.34 -1.48 -0.07
CA ILE A 42 -14.77 -2.82 0.08
C ILE A 42 -14.59 -3.39 -1.32
N PHE A 43 -13.39 -3.87 -1.64
CA PHE A 43 -13.21 -4.72 -2.82
C PHE A 43 -13.14 -6.17 -2.41
N SER A 44 -13.62 -7.05 -3.26
CA SER A 44 -13.62 -8.50 -3.04
C SER A 44 -12.77 -9.19 -4.08
N ALA A 45 -12.04 -10.21 -3.62
CA ALA A 45 -11.26 -11.10 -4.46
C ALA A 45 -11.24 -12.50 -3.87
N ALA A 46 -10.97 -13.51 -4.70
CA ALA A 46 -10.82 -14.88 -4.22
C ALA A 46 -9.46 -15.06 -3.54
N GLY A 47 -9.48 -15.50 -2.30
CA GLY A 47 -8.27 -15.87 -1.54
C GLY A 47 -8.03 -17.38 -1.50
N PRO A 48 -6.92 -17.81 -0.88
CA PRO A 48 -5.86 -17.00 -0.29
C PRO A 48 -4.96 -16.32 -1.33
N THR A 49 -4.37 -15.16 -0.98
CA THR A 49 -3.49 -14.39 -1.86
C THR A 49 -2.10 -14.15 -1.27
N ALA A 50 -1.80 -14.72 -0.10
CA ALA A 50 -0.50 -14.62 0.55
C ALA A 50 0.63 -15.15 -0.36
N LEU A 51 1.62 -14.31 -0.66
CA LEU A 51 2.67 -14.62 -1.64
C LEU A 51 3.78 -15.52 -1.11
N ARG A 52 3.77 -15.87 0.19
CA ARG A 52 4.61 -16.92 0.75
C ARG A 52 4.41 -18.25 0.03
N ASP A 53 3.17 -18.55 -0.35
CA ASP A 53 2.81 -19.72 -1.11
C ASP A 53 2.68 -19.35 -2.61
N CYS A 54 3.60 -19.88 -3.43
CA CYS A 54 3.65 -19.59 -4.86
C CYS A 54 2.39 -20.03 -5.63
N GLU A 55 1.62 -21.01 -5.12
CA GLU A 55 0.34 -21.41 -5.71
C GLU A 55 -0.72 -20.31 -5.63
N ASN A 56 -0.54 -19.33 -4.75
CA ASN A 56 -1.44 -18.19 -4.62
C ASN A 56 -1.17 -17.09 -5.67
N HIS A 57 -0.07 -17.16 -6.41
CA HIS A 57 0.32 -16.09 -7.33
C HIS A 57 -0.80 -15.70 -8.33
N PRO A 58 -1.49 -16.63 -9.01
CA PRO A 58 -2.58 -16.25 -9.92
C PRO A 58 -3.74 -15.53 -9.21
N ARG A 59 -4.07 -15.94 -7.98
CA ARG A 59 -5.12 -15.29 -7.16
C ARG A 59 -4.68 -13.91 -6.70
N SER A 60 -3.40 -13.73 -6.33
CA SER A 60 -2.83 -12.44 -5.97
C SER A 60 -2.88 -11.45 -7.14
N VAL A 61 -2.56 -11.90 -8.34
CA VAL A 61 -2.69 -11.08 -9.57
C VAL A 61 -4.15 -10.67 -9.80
N ALA A 62 -5.09 -11.61 -9.71
CA ALA A 62 -6.51 -11.32 -9.86
C ALA A 62 -7.02 -10.34 -8.79
N ALA A 63 -6.60 -10.50 -7.54
CA ALA A 63 -6.95 -9.61 -6.44
C ALA A 63 -6.39 -8.19 -6.63
N THR A 64 -5.18 -8.08 -7.17
CA THR A 64 -4.58 -6.79 -7.55
C THR A 64 -5.44 -6.06 -8.59
N LEU A 65 -5.86 -6.77 -9.65
CA LEU A 65 -6.73 -6.20 -10.68
C LEU A 65 -8.10 -5.80 -10.12
N ALA A 66 -8.70 -6.64 -9.27
CA ALA A 66 -9.97 -6.33 -8.61
C ALA A 66 -9.86 -5.06 -7.74
N ARG A 67 -8.75 -4.91 -7.01
CA ARG A 67 -8.46 -3.71 -6.22
C ARG A 67 -8.31 -2.47 -7.12
N GLU A 68 -7.57 -2.56 -8.20
CA GLU A 68 -7.36 -1.44 -9.12
C GLU A 68 -8.65 -1.02 -9.82
N LEU A 69 -9.50 -1.97 -10.20
CA LEU A 69 -10.85 -1.69 -10.71
C LEU A 69 -11.73 -0.98 -9.67
N ALA A 70 -11.69 -1.43 -8.42
CA ALA A 70 -12.42 -0.78 -7.33
C ALA A 70 -11.93 0.65 -7.11
N ILE A 71 -10.62 0.90 -7.12
CA ILE A 71 -10.05 2.25 -7.06
C ILE A 71 -10.56 3.10 -8.24
N GLY A 72 -10.52 2.56 -9.46
CA GLY A 72 -11.02 3.26 -10.65
C GLY A 72 -12.51 3.63 -10.54
N SER A 73 -13.34 2.79 -9.93
CA SER A 73 -14.77 3.08 -9.72
C SER A 73 -15.02 4.19 -8.70
N ILE A 74 -14.12 4.37 -7.74
CA ILE A 74 -14.17 5.49 -6.77
C ILE A 74 -13.74 6.80 -7.45
N ASN A 75 -12.95 6.71 -8.52
CA ASN A 75 -12.42 7.82 -9.30
C ASN A 75 -11.66 8.85 -8.44
N PRO A 76 -10.63 8.45 -7.69
CA PRO A 76 -9.86 9.34 -6.84
C PRO A 76 -8.89 10.20 -7.67
N GLY A 77 -8.54 11.37 -7.17
CA GLY A 77 -7.38 12.14 -7.68
C GLY A 77 -6.05 11.59 -7.15
N VAL A 78 -6.06 11.07 -5.91
CA VAL A 78 -4.86 10.52 -5.24
C VAL A 78 -5.23 9.24 -4.50
N VAL A 79 -4.40 8.22 -4.66
CA VAL A 79 -4.42 6.99 -3.86
C VAL A 79 -3.26 7.02 -2.87
N PHE A 80 -3.56 6.94 -1.58
CA PHE A 80 -2.58 6.97 -0.51
C PHE A 80 -2.42 5.59 0.13
N ILE A 81 -1.23 5.02 0.04
CA ILE A 81 -0.90 3.69 0.54
C ILE A 81 -0.03 3.82 1.78
N ILE A 82 -0.56 3.42 2.93
CA ILE A 82 0.13 3.55 4.22
C ILE A 82 1.09 2.37 4.44
N ASN A 83 0.62 1.13 4.23
CA ASN A 83 1.42 -0.09 4.42
C ASN A 83 1.58 -0.79 3.07
N PHE A 84 2.76 -0.64 2.47
CA PHE A 84 2.99 -1.16 1.13
C PHE A 84 3.55 -2.59 1.11
N TYR A 85 4.36 -2.94 2.11
CA TYR A 85 5.02 -4.26 2.22
C TYR A 85 4.16 -5.32 2.92
N GLU A 86 2.84 -5.31 2.65
CA GLU A 86 1.89 -6.32 3.11
C GLU A 86 1.58 -7.33 2.00
N GLY A 87 1.08 -8.52 2.37
CA GLY A 87 0.64 -9.55 1.44
C GLY A 87 1.63 -10.67 1.21
N PHE A 88 2.71 -10.77 2.02
CA PHE A 88 3.59 -11.94 1.99
C PHE A 88 3.02 -13.09 2.82
N ASP A 89 2.75 -12.83 4.10
CA ASP A 89 2.26 -13.84 5.06
C ASP A 89 0.74 -13.88 5.17
N ASP A 90 0.06 -12.87 4.67
CA ASP A 90 -1.37 -12.69 4.75
C ASP A 90 -2.01 -12.44 3.36
N SER A 91 -3.32 -12.43 3.32
CA SER A 91 -4.07 -12.15 2.09
C SER A 91 -4.31 -10.65 1.84
N TYR A 92 -3.50 -9.77 2.40
CA TYR A 92 -3.59 -8.35 2.11
C TYR A 92 -3.11 -8.07 0.68
N THR A 93 -3.91 -7.34 -0.07
CA THR A 93 -3.57 -7.01 -1.47
C THR A 93 -3.32 -5.51 -1.60
N VAL A 94 -2.10 -5.17 -1.96
CA VAL A 94 -1.68 -3.80 -2.22
C VAL A 94 -0.73 -3.75 -3.41
N SER A 95 -0.91 -2.78 -4.28
CA SER A 95 -0.11 -2.61 -5.50
C SER A 95 -0.01 -1.15 -5.91
N ILE A 96 1.03 -0.85 -6.69
CA ILE A 96 1.10 0.36 -7.50
C ILE A 96 0.86 -0.07 -8.95
N PRO A 97 -0.09 0.52 -9.67
CA PRO A 97 -0.44 0.11 -11.02
C PRO A 97 0.76 0.06 -11.96
N GLN A 98 0.76 -0.95 -12.84
CA GLN A 98 1.79 -1.07 -13.88
C GLN A 98 1.43 -0.24 -15.13
N THR A 99 0.17 0.03 -15.32
CA THR A 99 -0.36 0.81 -16.45
C THR A 99 -0.64 2.25 -16.03
N THR A 100 -0.76 3.14 -17.00
CA THR A 100 -1.19 4.52 -16.77
C THR A 100 -2.62 4.52 -16.23
N VAL A 101 -2.82 5.22 -15.12
CA VAL A 101 -4.10 5.40 -14.43
C VAL A 101 -4.40 6.89 -14.26
N PRO A 102 -5.67 7.28 -14.10
CA PRO A 102 -6.04 8.70 -14.01
C PRO A 102 -5.77 9.33 -12.62
N TRP A 103 -5.29 8.56 -11.65
CA TRP A 103 -4.95 9.05 -10.31
C TRP A 103 -3.46 9.05 -10.04
N LYS A 104 -3.04 9.79 -9.02
CA LYS A 104 -1.69 9.76 -8.49
C LYS A 104 -1.57 8.75 -7.34
N THR A 105 -0.44 8.06 -7.25
CA THR A 105 -0.19 7.10 -6.17
C THR A 105 0.92 7.60 -5.26
N VAL A 106 0.62 7.70 -3.97
CA VAL A 106 1.55 8.10 -2.92
C VAL A 106 1.70 6.96 -1.92
N CYS A 107 2.94 6.59 -1.62
CA CYS A 107 3.25 5.52 -0.67
C CYS A 107 4.01 6.05 0.54
N VAL A 108 3.72 5.50 1.72
CA VAL A 108 4.52 5.75 2.92
C VAL A 108 5.71 4.79 2.95
N CYS A 109 6.90 5.33 3.17
CA CYS A 109 8.10 4.56 3.50
C CYS A 109 8.35 4.65 5.01
N HIS A 110 8.23 3.52 5.70
CA HIS A 110 8.60 3.42 7.11
C HIS A 110 10.10 3.28 7.25
N ASP A 111 10.70 2.32 6.58
CA ASP A 111 12.14 2.04 6.50
C ASP A 111 12.46 1.13 5.31
N LEU A 112 13.76 0.91 5.09
CA LEU A 112 14.29 -0.08 4.16
C LEU A 112 15.22 -1.08 4.88
N ILE A 113 14.93 -1.39 6.15
CA ILE A 113 15.75 -2.27 6.99
C ILE A 113 16.07 -3.61 6.31
N PRO A 114 15.15 -4.30 5.63
CA PRO A 114 15.49 -5.55 4.93
C PRO A 114 16.54 -5.35 3.83
N LEU A 115 16.51 -4.22 3.13
CA LEU A 115 17.49 -3.90 2.08
C LEU A 115 18.88 -3.59 2.68
N LEU A 116 18.90 -2.93 3.84
CA LEU A 116 20.13 -2.57 4.53
C LEU A 116 20.80 -3.77 5.21
N ASN A 117 20.02 -4.76 5.63
CA ASN A 117 20.49 -5.95 6.35
C ASN A 117 20.08 -7.23 5.61
N LYS A 118 20.52 -7.36 4.36
CA LYS A 118 20.10 -8.41 3.42
C LYS A 118 20.36 -9.82 3.95
N GLU A 119 21.52 -10.04 4.57
CA GLU A 119 21.90 -11.35 5.13
C GLU A 119 20.91 -11.82 6.21
N ARG A 120 20.40 -10.89 7.00
CA ARG A 120 19.47 -11.20 8.09
C ARG A 120 18.03 -11.39 7.60
N TYR A 121 17.57 -10.54 6.68
CA TYR A 121 16.15 -10.46 6.32
C TYR A 121 15.81 -11.06 4.95
N LEU A 122 16.75 -11.04 4.01
CA LEU A 122 16.51 -11.51 2.64
C LEU A 122 17.15 -12.88 2.36
N GLY A 123 17.36 -13.69 3.41
CA GLY A 123 17.89 -15.05 3.29
C GLY A 123 16.89 -16.03 2.69
N GLU A 124 15.59 -15.86 2.98
CA GLU A 124 14.52 -16.71 2.45
C GLU A 124 14.23 -16.30 0.98
N PRO A 125 14.33 -17.22 0.00
CA PRO A 125 14.24 -16.86 -1.42
C PRO A 125 12.91 -16.24 -1.86
N ASN A 126 11.77 -16.77 -1.36
CA ASN A 126 10.45 -16.27 -1.75
C ASN A 126 10.20 -14.88 -1.16
N PHE A 127 10.60 -14.64 0.09
CA PHE A 127 10.51 -13.33 0.70
C PHE A 127 11.43 -12.32 0.00
N ARG A 128 12.64 -12.74 -0.35
CA ARG A 128 13.57 -11.90 -1.10
C ARG A 128 13.00 -11.46 -2.44
N GLN A 129 12.43 -12.40 -3.22
CA GLN A 129 11.79 -12.08 -4.50
C GLN A 129 10.63 -11.11 -4.30
N TYR A 130 9.72 -11.43 -3.37
CA TYR A 130 8.60 -10.56 -3.00
C TYR A 130 9.07 -9.13 -2.63
N TYR A 131 10.11 -9.02 -1.80
CA TYR A 131 10.62 -7.73 -1.35
C TYR A 131 11.15 -6.88 -2.52
N TYR A 132 11.94 -7.49 -3.41
CA TYR A 132 12.44 -6.78 -4.59
C TYR A 132 11.34 -6.43 -5.60
N ASP A 133 10.33 -7.27 -5.76
CA ASP A 133 9.17 -6.96 -6.60
C ASP A 133 8.38 -5.77 -6.05
N LYS A 134 8.25 -5.69 -4.73
CA LYS A 134 7.66 -4.51 -4.05
C LYS A 134 8.53 -3.26 -4.23
N LEU A 135 9.83 -3.40 -4.06
CA LEU A 135 10.76 -2.27 -4.24
C LEU A 135 10.68 -1.70 -5.67
N ALA A 136 10.65 -2.57 -6.69
CA ALA A 136 10.46 -2.16 -8.08
C ALA A 136 9.11 -1.47 -8.34
N GLN A 137 8.07 -1.81 -7.55
CA GLN A 137 6.80 -1.09 -7.62
C GLN A 137 6.89 0.32 -7.03
N TYR A 138 7.70 0.53 -5.99
CA TYR A 138 7.92 1.85 -5.40
C TYR A 138 8.38 2.89 -6.42
N GLU A 139 9.22 2.50 -7.38
CA GLU A 139 9.73 3.38 -8.43
C GLU A 139 8.62 3.99 -9.31
N ARG A 140 7.46 3.33 -9.38
CA ARG A 140 6.29 3.79 -10.14
C ARG A 140 5.40 4.76 -9.36
N ALA A 141 5.62 4.91 -8.05
CA ALA A 141 4.87 5.88 -7.25
C ALA A 141 5.13 7.32 -7.74
N ASP A 142 4.10 8.15 -7.66
CA ASP A 142 4.22 9.59 -7.95
C ASP A 142 4.95 10.32 -6.83
N ALA A 143 4.79 9.88 -5.57
CA ALA A 143 5.57 10.37 -4.44
C ALA A 143 5.73 9.31 -3.35
N ILE A 144 6.83 9.41 -2.60
CA ILE A 144 7.12 8.62 -1.41
C ILE A 144 7.13 9.52 -0.18
N PHE A 145 6.34 9.18 0.81
CA PHE A 145 6.30 9.89 2.09
C PHE A 145 7.15 9.13 3.12
N ALA A 146 8.35 9.62 3.38
CA ALA A 146 9.24 9.04 4.37
C ALA A 146 8.89 9.55 5.77
N ILE A 147 8.73 8.64 6.74
CA ILE A 147 8.32 8.98 8.12
C ILE A 147 9.42 9.65 8.94
N SER A 148 10.64 9.68 8.44
CA SER A 148 11.79 10.30 9.09
C SER A 148 12.85 10.76 8.08
N ARG A 149 13.79 11.58 8.54
CA ARG A 149 14.97 11.94 7.73
C ARG A 149 15.81 10.71 7.39
N SER A 150 15.92 9.74 8.32
CA SER A 150 16.65 8.50 8.09
C SER A 150 15.99 7.72 6.96
N SER A 151 14.69 7.46 7.05
CA SER A 151 13.95 6.73 6.00
C SER A 151 14.02 7.46 4.66
N MET A 152 13.96 8.80 4.65
CA MET A 152 14.15 9.59 3.43
C MET A 152 15.53 9.35 2.82
N GLN A 153 16.59 9.41 3.65
CA GLN A 153 17.96 9.19 3.19
C GLN A 153 18.19 7.77 2.68
N GLU A 154 17.59 6.77 3.35
CA GLU A 154 17.61 5.36 2.90
C GLU A 154 17.00 5.21 1.50
N VAL A 155 15.85 5.85 1.23
CA VAL A 155 15.24 5.80 -0.11
C VAL A 155 16.15 6.44 -1.16
N ILE A 156 16.78 7.58 -0.85
CA ILE A 156 17.71 8.27 -1.75
C ILE A 156 18.94 7.42 -2.05
N ASP A 157 19.52 6.79 -1.03
CA ASP A 157 20.81 6.10 -1.14
C ASP A 157 20.68 4.69 -1.75
N TYR A 158 19.54 4.03 -1.57
CA TYR A 158 19.39 2.61 -1.90
C TYR A 158 18.35 2.30 -2.96
N THR A 159 17.71 3.32 -3.55
CA THR A 159 16.75 3.15 -4.66
C THR A 159 17.09 4.08 -5.80
N SER A 160 16.47 3.85 -6.97
CA SER A 160 16.57 4.75 -8.13
C SER A 160 15.49 5.85 -8.14
N ILE A 161 14.73 5.99 -7.04
CA ILE A 161 13.64 6.96 -6.95
C ILE A 161 14.23 8.39 -6.92
N PRO A 162 13.81 9.28 -7.82
CA PRO A 162 14.29 10.66 -7.85
C PRO A 162 13.99 11.39 -6.54
N ALA A 163 14.97 12.14 -6.01
CA ALA A 163 14.85 12.81 -4.72
C ALA A 163 13.67 13.78 -4.63
N GLU A 164 13.27 14.37 -5.76
CA GLU A 164 12.11 15.26 -5.86
C GLU A 164 10.76 14.56 -5.63
N LYS A 165 10.72 13.23 -5.72
CA LYS A 165 9.54 12.43 -5.39
C LYS A 165 9.47 12.05 -3.92
N ILE A 166 10.52 12.29 -3.13
CA ILE A 166 10.63 11.83 -1.75
C ILE A 166 10.39 13.00 -0.80
N ILE A 167 9.36 12.89 0.02
CA ILE A 167 8.90 13.95 0.93
C ILE A 167 9.02 13.44 2.36
N ASN A 168 9.76 14.16 3.20
CA ASN A 168 9.83 13.87 4.62
C ASN A 168 8.55 14.36 5.30
N ILE A 169 7.81 13.44 5.91
CA ILE A 169 6.58 13.69 6.68
C ILE A 169 6.79 13.42 8.17
N SER A 170 8.04 13.45 8.66
CA SER A 170 8.29 13.18 10.07
C SER A 170 7.37 14.04 10.94
N SER A 171 6.66 13.36 11.83
CA SER A 171 5.95 14.04 12.91
C SER A 171 6.98 14.72 13.80
N GLY A 172 6.89 16.02 13.89
CA GLY A 172 7.70 16.82 14.80
C GLY A 172 7.51 16.45 16.26
#